data_c111c937a8bb75cac4959ee5ac1a5f2a
#
_entry.id   c111c937a8bb75cac4959ee5ac1a5f2a
#
_cell.length_a   1.000
_cell.length_b   1.000
_cell.length_c   1.000
_cell.angle_alpha   90.00
_cell.angle_beta   90.00
_cell.angle_gamma   90.00
#
_symmetry.space_group_name_H-M   'P 1'
#
loop_
_entity.id
_entity.type
_entity.pdbx_description
1 polymer ?
#
loop_
_entity_poly.entity_id
_entity_poly.type
_entity_poly.pdbx_seq_one_letter_code
_entity_poly.pdbx_strand_id
1 'polypeptide(L)'
;MKVISFLGGIPPRNNNPAKPAMLHAFVQGVTAAGDEGVAIEGTTYQECDVAVLQGFVHEHGKNAPHLQFRRLVHQRNTVKPKRCVIIDSNMFSYATGKFNDSELIRFSFDGVFPTTGDYCNHDITTPEHWDRLANRYGLQLLPYTNSGDHVLICLQRNGGWSMKGEHVIDWLRNTLTTLRKHTNRPIKIRCHPGDKTALHYGKQIEKEFGVRVSDTTKITLLDDLQNCWAMIVKNSSPSVAALMNGIPIFATDPDDCQAGPLANIDLTQIETPQRPDRKEWLWKLCASHWSIDELKNGTCWRHMRKY
;
A
#
# COMPACT_ATOMS: atom_id res chain seq x y z
N MET A 1 -13.32 6.80 -24.82
CA MET A 1 -12.15 5.89 -24.63
C MET A 1 -12.65 4.46 -24.47
N LYS A 2 -11.89 3.49 -24.96
CA LYS A 2 -12.15 2.07 -24.73
C LYS A 2 -11.31 1.58 -23.54
N VAL A 3 -11.99 1.12 -22.49
CA VAL A 3 -11.38 0.67 -21.22
C VAL A 3 -11.69 -0.80 -21.01
N ILE A 4 -10.64 -1.62 -20.85
CA ILE A 4 -10.81 -3.07 -20.69
C ILE A 4 -10.26 -3.54 -19.33
N SER A 5 -11.12 -4.15 -18.52
CA SER A 5 -10.72 -4.91 -17.32
C SER A 5 -10.36 -6.35 -17.70
N PHE A 6 -9.12 -6.76 -17.41
CA PHE A 6 -8.60 -8.07 -17.75
C PHE A 6 -8.66 -9.02 -16.54
N LEU A 7 -9.70 -9.84 -16.46
CA LEU A 7 -9.91 -10.79 -15.35
C LEU A 7 -8.89 -11.95 -15.37
N GLY A 8 -8.36 -12.31 -16.54
CA GLY A 8 -7.31 -13.33 -16.67
C GLY A 8 -6.01 -13.03 -15.91
N GLY A 9 -5.82 -11.80 -15.45
CA GLY A 9 -4.76 -11.41 -14.53
C GLY A 9 -5.00 -11.86 -13.07
N ILE A 10 -6.19 -12.33 -12.70
CA ILE A 10 -6.50 -12.85 -11.36
C ILE A 10 -6.04 -14.32 -11.26
N PRO A 11 -5.44 -14.75 -10.12
CA PRO A 11 -5.06 -16.16 -9.95
C PRO A 11 -6.27 -17.10 -10.13
N PRO A 12 -6.15 -18.24 -10.85
CA PRO A 12 -7.27 -19.17 -11.09
C PRO A 12 -7.89 -19.74 -9.81
N ARG A 13 -7.11 -19.90 -8.75
CA ARG A 13 -7.55 -20.32 -7.41
C ARG A 13 -7.72 -19.14 -6.47
N ASN A 14 -8.39 -18.10 -6.95
CA ASN A 14 -8.67 -16.93 -6.13
C ASN A 14 -9.89 -17.21 -5.24
N ASN A 15 -9.70 -17.27 -3.93
CA ASN A 15 -10.77 -17.44 -2.96
C ASN A 15 -11.43 -16.10 -2.54
N ASN A 16 -10.99 -14.98 -3.11
CA ASN A 16 -11.55 -13.66 -2.79
C ASN A 16 -12.47 -13.18 -3.95
N PRO A 17 -13.80 -13.31 -3.81
CA PRO A 17 -14.76 -12.90 -4.84
C PRO A 17 -14.78 -11.39 -5.08
N ALA A 18 -14.24 -10.59 -4.17
CA ALA A 18 -14.17 -9.15 -4.34
C ALA A 18 -13.27 -8.73 -5.51
N LYS A 19 -12.23 -9.50 -5.84
CA LYS A 19 -11.30 -9.15 -6.93
C LYS A 19 -11.95 -9.08 -8.31
N PRO A 20 -12.69 -10.11 -8.79
CA PRO A 20 -13.45 -9.98 -10.03
C PRO A 20 -14.52 -8.90 -9.95
N ALA A 21 -15.22 -8.80 -8.80
CA ALA A 21 -16.29 -7.82 -8.60
C ALA A 21 -15.79 -6.36 -8.75
N MET A 22 -14.58 -6.06 -8.29
CA MET A 22 -13.95 -4.74 -8.47
C MET A 22 -13.72 -4.40 -9.96
N LEU A 23 -13.21 -5.37 -10.72
CA LEU A 23 -12.95 -5.20 -12.16
C LEU A 23 -14.24 -4.97 -12.94
N HIS A 24 -15.30 -5.72 -12.63
CA HIS A 24 -16.62 -5.50 -13.21
C HIS A 24 -17.23 -4.16 -12.79
N ALA A 25 -17.13 -3.80 -11.52
CA ALA A 25 -17.64 -2.52 -11.00
C ALA A 25 -16.95 -1.33 -11.68
N PHE A 26 -15.64 -1.43 -11.93
CA PHE A 26 -14.88 -0.37 -12.58
C PHE A 26 -15.38 -0.11 -14.01
N VAL A 27 -15.49 -1.15 -14.85
CA VAL A 27 -15.98 -0.96 -16.24
C VAL A 27 -17.46 -0.60 -16.32
N GLN A 28 -18.27 -1.02 -15.35
CA GLN A 28 -19.64 -0.52 -15.19
C GLN A 28 -19.64 1.00 -15.00
N GLY A 29 -18.77 1.51 -14.15
CA GLY A 29 -18.60 2.95 -13.92
C GLY A 29 -18.02 3.70 -15.10
N VAL A 30 -17.12 3.07 -15.86
CA VAL A 30 -16.62 3.62 -17.15
C VAL A 30 -17.79 3.87 -18.08
N THR A 31 -18.67 2.89 -18.24
CA THR A 31 -19.88 3.00 -19.07
C THR A 31 -20.84 4.06 -18.53
N ALA A 32 -21.05 4.12 -17.22
CA ALA A 32 -21.89 5.15 -16.57
C ALA A 32 -21.31 6.57 -16.73
N ALA A 33 -20.04 6.71 -17.01
CA ALA A 33 -19.37 7.98 -17.28
C ALA A 33 -19.29 8.34 -18.78
N GLY A 34 -19.87 7.51 -19.67
CA GLY A 34 -20.00 7.78 -21.11
C GLY A 34 -18.84 7.25 -21.96
N ASP A 35 -17.97 6.41 -21.42
CA ASP A 35 -16.91 5.73 -22.18
C ASP A 35 -17.27 4.24 -22.42
N GLU A 36 -16.52 3.53 -23.28
CA GLU A 36 -16.72 2.11 -23.56
C GLU A 36 -16.01 1.27 -22.49
N GLY A 37 -16.76 0.65 -21.57
CA GLY A 37 -16.25 -0.23 -20.51
C GLY A 37 -16.53 -1.70 -20.82
N VAL A 38 -15.48 -2.55 -20.88
CA VAL A 38 -15.59 -3.99 -21.17
C VAL A 38 -14.81 -4.81 -20.15
N ALA A 39 -15.38 -5.90 -19.64
CA ALA A 39 -14.66 -6.89 -18.84
C ALA A 39 -14.39 -8.13 -19.71
N ILE A 40 -13.14 -8.60 -19.71
CA ILE A 40 -12.72 -9.78 -20.50
C ILE A 40 -12.23 -10.87 -19.56
N GLU A 41 -12.82 -12.04 -19.69
CA GLU A 41 -12.34 -13.26 -19.05
C GLU A 41 -11.27 -13.94 -19.91
N GLY A 42 -10.45 -14.79 -19.28
CA GLY A 42 -9.38 -15.49 -19.98
C GLY A 42 -8.11 -14.64 -20.14
N THR A 43 -7.15 -15.17 -20.91
CA THR A 43 -5.79 -14.62 -21.05
C THR A 43 -5.48 -14.14 -22.46
N THR A 44 -6.50 -13.69 -23.20
CA THR A 44 -6.34 -13.09 -24.53
C THR A 44 -6.31 -11.58 -24.42
N TYR A 45 -5.22 -10.97 -24.87
CA TYR A 45 -5.11 -9.51 -24.92
C TYR A 45 -5.98 -8.94 -26.05
N GLN A 46 -6.68 -7.86 -25.76
CA GLN A 46 -7.39 -7.04 -26.74
C GLN A 46 -6.94 -5.60 -26.63
N GLU A 47 -6.86 -4.92 -27.78
CA GLU A 47 -6.47 -3.53 -27.87
C GLU A 47 -7.48 -2.60 -27.19
N CYS A 48 -6.96 -1.68 -26.38
CA CYS A 48 -7.74 -0.66 -25.67
C CYS A 48 -6.90 0.58 -25.40
N ASP A 49 -7.57 1.68 -25.07
CA ASP A 49 -6.91 2.92 -24.65
C ASP A 49 -6.38 2.79 -23.22
N VAL A 50 -7.19 2.15 -22.34
CA VAL A 50 -6.84 1.93 -20.95
C VAL A 50 -7.12 0.48 -20.58
N ALA A 51 -6.08 -0.22 -20.11
CA ALA A 51 -6.21 -1.55 -19.49
C ALA A 51 -6.42 -1.41 -18.00
N VAL A 52 -7.15 -2.36 -17.38
CA VAL A 52 -7.34 -2.42 -15.94
C VAL A 52 -6.92 -3.78 -15.41
N LEU A 53 -6.03 -3.78 -14.44
CA LEU A 53 -5.48 -4.97 -13.78
C LEU A 53 -5.68 -4.91 -12.26
N GLN A 54 -5.93 -6.06 -11.65
CA GLN A 54 -5.95 -6.20 -10.20
C GLN A 54 -4.61 -6.77 -9.71
N GLY A 55 -3.96 -6.04 -8.83
CA GLY A 55 -2.71 -6.41 -8.19
C GLY A 55 -1.47 -6.07 -9.01
N PHE A 56 -0.36 -6.08 -8.34
CA PHE A 56 0.92 -5.61 -8.84
C PHE A 56 1.42 -6.38 -10.07
N VAL A 57 2.12 -5.69 -10.94
CA VAL A 57 2.81 -6.26 -12.10
C VAL A 57 4.30 -6.36 -11.77
N HIS A 58 4.83 -7.59 -11.78
CA HIS A 58 6.24 -7.86 -11.51
C HIS A 58 7.04 -7.91 -12.80
N GLU A 59 8.18 -7.23 -12.86
CA GLU A 59 9.14 -7.39 -13.95
C GLU A 59 9.81 -8.77 -13.88
N HIS A 60 10.24 -9.16 -12.68
CA HIS A 60 10.86 -10.45 -12.39
C HIS A 60 9.97 -11.19 -11.38
N GLY A 61 9.26 -12.20 -11.79
CA GLY A 61 8.37 -12.90 -10.89
C GLY A 61 8.17 -14.36 -11.30
N LYS A 62 7.46 -15.09 -10.44
CA LYS A 62 7.06 -16.47 -10.71
C LYS A 62 6.42 -16.56 -12.09
N ASN A 63 6.74 -17.62 -12.83
CA ASN A 63 6.19 -17.89 -14.17
C ASN A 63 4.74 -18.44 -14.13
N ALA A 64 3.90 -17.93 -13.23
CA ALA A 64 2.49 -18.29 -13.23
C ALA A 64 1.77 -17.59 -14.41
N PRO A 65 0.88 -18.32 -15.14
CA PRO A 65 0.24 -17.81 -16.35
C PRO A 65 -0.46 -16.46 -16.15
N HIS A 66 -1.19 -16.27 -15.05
CA HIS A 66 -1.85 -15.00 -14.73
C HIS A 66 -0.88 -13.83 -14.52
N LEU A 67 0.34 -14.06 -13.98
CA LEU A 67 1.37 -13.04 -13.83
C LEU A 67 2.04 -12.71 -15.16
N GLN A 68 2.26 -13.70 -16.02
CA GLN A 68 2.75 -13.47 -17.39
C GLN A 68 1.74 -12.64 -18.18
N PHE A 69 0.46 -12.96 -18.04
CA PHE A 69 -0.60 -12.20 -18.71
C PHE A 69 -0.69 -10.75 -18.19
N ARG A 70 -0.57 -10.51 -16.88
CA ARG A 70 -0.49 -9.14 -16.34
C ARG A 70 0.69 -8.36 -16.95
N ARG A 71 1.87 -8.98 -17.05
CA ARG A 71 3.03 -8.33 -17.68
C ARG A 71 2.76 -7.97 -19.13
N LEU A 72 2.20 -8.89 -19.90
CA LEU A 72 1.84 -8.64 -21.30
C LEU A 72 0.88 -7.45 -21.42
N VAL A 73 -0.22 -7.44 -20.65
CA VAL A 73 -1.20 -6.36 -20.68
C VAL A 73 -0.55 -5.04 -20.27
N HIS A 74 0.20 -5.02 -19.19
CA HIS A 74 0.89 -3.83 -18.71
C HIS A 74 1.87 -3.27 -19.76
N GLN A 75 2.75 -4.11 -20.30
CA GLN A 75 3.71 -3.69 -21.34
C GLN A 75 3.03 -3.11 -22.57
N ARG A 76 1.88 -3.65 -22.97
CA ARG A 76 1.11 -3.16 -24.12
C ARG A 76 0.41 -1.82 -23.85
N ASN A 77 0.09 -1.53 -22.58
CA ASN A 77 -0.70 -0.36 -22.17
C ASN A 77 0.07 0.69 -21.38
N THR A 78 1.38 0.59 -21.21
CA THR A 78 2.23 1.65 -20.64
C THR A 78 2.98 2.46 -21.72
N VAL A 79 2.75 2.16 -22.99
CA VAL A 79 3.30 2.92 -24.12
C VAL A 79 2.28 4.01 -24.49
N LYS A 80 2.63 5.26 -24.23
CA LYS A 80 1.75 6.43 -24.53
C LYS A 80 1.22 6.40 -25.97
N PRO A 81 -0.04 6.79 -26.21
CA PRO A 81 -0.97 7.42 -25.26
C PRO A 81 -1.75 6.44 -24.36
N LYS A 82 -1.53 5.14 -24.48
CA LYS A 82 -2.22 4.11 -23.67
C LYS A 82 -1.78 4.18 -22.22
N ARG A 83 -2.66 3.74 -21.30
CA ARG A 83 -2.38 3.67 -19.87
C ARG A 83 -2.89 2.37 -19.25
N CYS A 84 -2.36 2.01 -18.10
CA CYS A 84 -2.76 0.83 -17.36
C CYS A 84 -3.20 1.19 -15.95
N VAL A 85 -4.48 1.04 -15.63
CA VAL A 85 -4.99 1.19 -14.27
C VAL A 85 -4.61 -0.05 -13.45
N ILE A 86 -3.98 0.15 -12.32
CA ILE A 86 -3.65 -0.88 -11.35
C ILE A 86 -4.53 -0.70 -10.11
N ILE A 87 -5.29 -1.75 -9.79
CA ILE A 87 -6.10 -1.83 -8.57
C ILE A 87 -5.28 -2.53 -7.50
N ASP A 88 -5.07 -1.89 -6.36
CA ASP A 88 -4.26 -2.41 -5.26
C ASP A 88 -4.95 -2.24 -3.90
N SER A 89 -4.30 -2.77 -2.86
CA SER A 89 -4.82 -2.82 -1.50
C SER A 89 -5.06 -1.44 -0.90
N ASN A 90 -6.09 -1.36 -0.07
CA ASN A 90 -6.43 -0.20 0.74
C ASN A 90 -5.32 0.12 1.76
N MET A 91 -4.86 1.36 1.76
CA MET A 91 -3.84 1.84 2.72
C MET A 91 -4.39 2.13 4.11
N PHE A 92 -5.72 2.27 4.26
CA PHE A 92 -6.38 2.59 5.52
C PHE A 92 -6.82 1.35 6.31
N SER A 93 -6.70 0.13 5.76
CA SER A 93 -7.11 -1.12 6.42
C SER A 93 -6.48 -1.29 7.80
N TYR A 94 -5.25 -0.82 7.97
CA TYR A 94 -4.52 -0.94 9.24
C TYR A 94 -4.71 0.26 10.16
N ALA A 95 -5.29 1.36 9.68
CA ALA A 95 -5.41 2.59 10.46
C ALA A 95 -6.54 2.52 11.49
N THR A 96 -7.61 1.79 11.21
CA THR A 96 -8.78 1.68 12.07
C THR A 96 -9.11 0.24 12.48
N GLY A 97 -8.63 -0.74 11.77
CA GLY A 97 -8.98 -2.16 11.95
C GLY A 97 -10.45 -2.50 11.67
N LYS A 98 -11.24 -1.56 11.13
CA LYS A 98 -12.70 -1.67 11.01
C LYS A 98 -13.21 -2.04 9.63
N PHE A 99 -12.41 -1.91 8.58
CA PHE A 99 -12.83 -2.24 7.21
C PHE A 99 -11.72 -2.95 6.43
N ASN A 100 -12.11 -3.66 5.39
CA ASN A 100 -11.24 -4.51 4.59
C ASN A 100 -11.06 -3.96 3.16
N ASP A 101 -10.17 -4.58 2.40
CA ASP A 101 -9.86 -4.19 1.02
C ASP A 101 -11.05 -4.30 0.05
N SER A 102 -12.15 -4.98 0.43
CA SER A 102 -13.33 -5.06 -0.42
C SER A 102 -14.25 -3.85 -0.33
N GLU A 103 -14.08 -3.01 0.67
CA GLU A 103 -14.93 -1.82 0.90
C GLU A 103 -14.32 -0.55 0.32
N LEU A 104 -13.00 -0.46 0.38
CA LEU A 104 -12.24 0.68 -0.11
C LEU A 104 -10.97 0.20 -0.82
N ILE A 105 -10.71 0.72 -1.99
CA ILE A 105 -9.69 0.19 -2.89
C ILE A 105 -8.87 1.33 -3.44
N ARG A 106 -7.57 1.13 -3.59
CA ARG A 106 -6.65 2.10 -4.17
C ARG A 106 -6.48 1.87 -5.67
N PHE A 107 -6.41 2.98 -6.40
CA PHE A 107 -6.22 3.02 -7.84
C PHE A 107 -5.03 3.91 -8.20
N SER A 108 -4.30 3.51 -9.23
CA SER A 108 -3.24 4.30 -9.84
C SER A 108 -3.10 3.94 -11.31
N PHE A 109 -2.56 4.85 -12.12
CA PHE A 109 -2.09 4.49 -13.44
C PHE A 109 -0.66 3.96 -13.39
N ASP A 110 -0.37 2.97 -14.20
CA ASP A 110 0.94 2.47 -14.64
C ASP A 110 1.80 1.79 -13.56
N GLY A 111 1.57 2.02 -12.27
CA GLY A 111 2.31 1.39 -11.18
C GLY A 111 1.64 1.52 -9.83
N VAL A 112 2.20 0.86 -8.80
CA VAL A 112 1.67 0.86 -7.42
C VAL A 112 2.54 1.62 -6.43
N PHE A 113 3.76 1.97 -6.81
CA PHE A 113 4.68 2.76 -5.99
C PHE A 113 4.67 4.22 -6.38
N PRO A 114 5.01 5.13 -5.48
CA PRO A 114 5.16 6.55 -5.82
C PRO A 114 6.10 6.81 -7.00
N THR A 115 7.17 6.00 -7.16
CA THR A 115 8.12 6.13 -8.27
C THR A 115 7.59 5.62 -9.62
N THR A 116 6.52 4.82 -9.64
CA THR A 116 6.02 4.18 -10.86
C THR A 116 4.56 4.46 -11.15
N GLY A 117 3.80 4.87 -10.14
CA GLY A 117 2.36 5.05 -10.22
C GLY A 117 1.96 6.51 -10.24
N ASP A 118 0.98 6.83 -11.08
CA ASP A 118 0.27 8.10 -11.05
C ASP A 118 -1.06 7.88 -10.33
N TYR A 119 -1.20 8.51 -9.15
CA TYR A 119 -2.37 8.36 -8.28
C TYR A 119 -3.49 9.35 -8.59
N CYS A 120 -3.39 10.13 -9.65
CA CYS A 120 -4.37 11.14 -10.02
C CYS A 120 -4.66 12.12 -8.87
N ASN A 121 -3.63 12.60 -8.19
CA ASN A 121 -3.77 13.36 -6.95
C ASN A 121 -2.77 14.52 -6.79
N HIS A 122 -1.98 14.82 -7.82
CA HIS A 122 -0.91 15.82 -7.72
C HIS A 122 -1.45 17.25 -7.55
N ASP A 123 -2.66 17.54 -8.01
CA ASP A 123 -3.34 18.84 -7.92
C ASP A 123 -4.33 18.93 -6.73
N ILE A 124 -4.41 17.92 -5.88
CA ILE A 124 -5.30 17.91 -4.71
C ILE A 124 -4.74 18.82 -3.62
N THR A 125 -5.47 19.88 -3.33
CA THR A 125 -5.11 20.91 -2.33
C THR A 125 -6.22 21.16 -1.29
N THR A 126 -7.36 20.42 -1.39
CA THR A 126 -8.52 20.57 -0.53
C THR A 126 -8.87 19.28 0.20
N PRO A 127 -9.55 19.34 1.36
CA PRO A 127 -9.87 18.15 2.18
C PRO A 127 -11.02 17.29 1.64
N GLU A 128 -11.65 17.63 0.52
CA GLU A 128 -12.88 16.97 0.05
C GLU A 128 -12.80 15.44 0.02
N HIS A 129 -11.69 14.89 -0.50
CA HIS A 129 -11.49 13.43 -0.53
C HIS A 129 -11.27 12.84 0.86
N TRP A 130 -10.61 13.58 1.75
CA TRP A 130 -10.47 13.18 3.14
C TRP A 130 -11.83 13.19 3.85
N ASP A 131 -12.60 14.28 3.75
CA ASP A 131 -13.90 14.42 4.41
C ASP A 131 -14.87 13.32 3.96
N ARG A 132 -14.86 12.99 2.66
CA ARG A 132 -15.63 11.89 2.09
C ARG A 132 -15.31 10.54 2.77
N LEU A 133 -14.03 10.20 2.92
CA LEU A 133 -13.61 8.93 3.52
C LEU A 133 -13.73 8.96 5.05
N ALA A 134 -13.36 10.07 5.70
CA ALA A 134 -13.46 10.23 7.14
C ALA A 134 -14.91 10.08 7.62
N ASN A 135 -15.85 10.74 6.96
CA ASN A 135 -17.28 10.65 7.29
C ASN A 135 -17.85 9.25 7.05
N ARG A 136 -17.45 8.58 5.97
CA ARG A 136 -17.96 7.24 5.63
C ARG A 136 -17.39 6.13 6.52
N TYR A 137 -16.10 6.18 6.81
CA TYR A 137 -15.37 5.08 7.46
C TYR A 137 -14.90 5.40 8.88
N GLY A 138 -15.17 6.60 9.40
CA GLY A 138 -14.75 7.03 10.72
C GLY A 138 -13.23 7.18 10.85
N LEU A 139 -12.55 7.58 9.77
CA LEU A 139 -11.10 7.80 9.80
C LEU A 139 -10.78 9.03 10.65
N GLN A 140 -9.68 8.97 11.37
CA GLN A 140 -9.21 10.06 12.22
C GLN A 140 -7.72 10.29 11.98
N LEU A 141 -7.30 11.55 12.07
CA LEU A 141 -5.91 11.95 12.09
C LEU A 141 -5.59 12.44 13.51
N LEU A 142 -4.99 11.57 14.33
CA LEU A 142 -4.66 11.91 15.71
C LEU A 142 -3.45 12.85 15.79
N PRO A 143 -3.37 13.76 16.77
CA PRO A 143 -2.18 14.59 17.00
C PRO A 143 -0.91 13.72 17.15
N TYR A 144 0.25 14.27 16.78
CA TYR A 144 1.50 13.59 17.07
C TYR A 144 1.71 13.40 18.58
N THR A 145 2.14 12.19 18.97
CA THR A 145 2.61 11.94 20.33
C THR A 145 4.06 12.42 20.48
N ASN A 146 4.37 12.92 21.69
CA ASN A 146 5.74 13.27 22.11
C ASN A 146 6.27 12.29 23.15
N SER A 147 5.57 11.20 23.39
CA SER A 147 5.94 10.15 24.35
C SER A 147 5.82 8.77 23.68
N GLY A 148 6.52 7.81 24.22
CA GLY A 148 6.47 6.42 23.76
C GLY A 148 7.60 5.60 24.37
N ASP A 149 7.35 4.30 24.55
CA ASP A 149 8.26 3.43 25.27
C ASP A 149 9.17 2.62 24.35
N HIS A 150 8.76 2.37 23.11
CA HIS A 150 9.46 1.49 22.20
C HIS A 150 9.50 1.99 20.76
N VAL A 151 10.47 1.50 20.00
CA VAL A 151 10.53 1.65 18.55
C VAL A 151 9.95 0.38 17.92
N LEU A 152 9.00 0.57 16.99
CA LEU A 152 8.39 -0.53 16.23
C LEU A 152 9.04 -0.65 14.85
N ILE A 153 9.59 -1.82 14.50
CA ILE A 153 10.08 -2.11 13.15
C ILE A 153 9.11 -3.06 12.47
N CYS A 154 8.48 -2.61 11.37
CA CYS A 154 7.59 -3.45 10.57
C CYS A 154 8.34 -4.04 9.37
N LEU A 155 8.46 -5.37 9.36
CA LEU A 155 9.15 -6.09 8.30
C LEU A 155 8.27 -6.20 7.05
N GLN A 156 8.92 -6.20 5.90
CA GLN A 156 8.34 -6.60 4.62
C GLN A 156 8.25 -8.14 4.53
N ARG A 157 7.48 -8.64 3.57
CA ARG A 157 7.47 -10.05 3.24
C ARG A 157 8.82 -10.45 2.63
N ASN A 158 9.47 -11.46 3.22
CA ASN A 158 10.75 -11.95 2.69
C ASN A 158 10.58 -12.49 1.26
N GLY A 159 11.51 -12.14 0.38
CA GLY A 159 11.43 -12.44 -1.05
C GLY A 159 10.29 -11.73 -1.78
N GLY A 160 9.63 -10.77 -1.13
CA GLY A 160 8.69 -9.85 -1.78
C GLY A 160 9.44 -8.87 -2.69
N TRP A 161 8.83 -8.49 -3.80
CA TRP A 161 9.40 -7.55 -4.76
C TRP A 161 9.68 -6.16 -4.17
N SER A 162 8.94 -5.73 -3.14
CA SER A 162 9.20 -4.49 -2.38
C SER A 162 10.54 -4.49 -1.63
N MET A 163 11.15 -5.67 -1.46
CA MET A 163 12.51 -5.81 -0.93
C MET A 163 13.61 -5.55 -1.97
N LYS A 164 13.27 -5.43 -3.26
CA LYS A 164 14.23 -5.17 -4.35
C LYS A 164 15.43 -6.14 -4.36
N GLY A 165 15.17 -7.42 -4.04
CA GLY A 165 16.19 -8.46 -3.97
C GLY A 165 16.96 -8.55 -2.64
N GLU A 166 16.81 -7.60 -1.74
CA GLU A 166 17.42 -7.67 -0.40
C GLU A 166 16.68 -8.68 0.49
N HIS A 167 17.43 -9.44 1.29
CA HIS A 167 16.83 -10.35 2.25
C HIS A 167 16.34 -9.57 3.48
N VAL A 168 15.13 -9.87 3.96
CA VAL A 168 14.50 -9.10 5.05
C VAL A 168 15.32 -9.10 6.34
N ILE A 169 16.03 -10.19 6.64
CA ILE A 169 16.87 -10.31 7.83
C ILE A 169 18.14 -9.45 7.70
N ASP A 170 18.73 -9.37 6.52
CA ASP A 170 19.93 -8.54 6.29
C ASP A 170 19.56 -7.06 6.38
N TRP A 171 18.43 -6.66 5.81
CA TRP A 171 17.88 -5.32 6.03
C TRP A 171 17.66 -5.03 7.53
N LEU A 172 17.08 -5.97 8.27
CA LEU A 172 16.84 -5.83 9.71
C LEU A 172 18.15 -5.69 10.48
N ARG A 173 19.19 -6.52 10.19
CA ARG A 173 20.50 -6.44 10.83
C ARG A 173 21.12 -5.06 10.63
N ASN A 174 21.12 -4.56 9.41
CA ASN A 174 21.66 -3.25 9.07
C ASN A 174 20.92 -2.14 9.83
N THR A 175 19.60 -2.21 9.86
CA THR A 175 18.72 -1.27 10.58
C THR A 175 19.01 -1.30 12.07
N LEU A 176 19.05 -2.47 12.71
CA LEU A 176 19.32 -2.62 14.15
C LEU A 176 20.74 -2.20 14.53
N THR A 177 21.73 -2.51 13.69
CA THR A 177 23.14 -2.12 13.93
C THR A 177 23.27 -0.60 13.99
N THR A 178 22.58 0.11 13.11
CA THR A 178 22.54 1.58 13.14
C THR A 178 21.76 2.08 14.35
N LEU A 179 20.54 1.59 14.54
CA LEU A 179 19.61 2.07 15.55
C LEU A 179 20.16 1.94 16.98
N ARG A 180 20.81 0.81 17.33
CA ARG A 180 21.36 0.56 18.66
C ARG A 180 22.48 1.50 19.09
N LYS A 181 23.09 2.22 18.15
CA LYS A 181 24.09 3.27 18.46
C LYS A 181 23.44 4.58 18.89
N HIS A 182 22.13 4.76 18.65
CA HIS A 182 21.43 6.05 18.79
C HIS A 182 20.21 5.99 19.70
N THR A 183 19.80 4.80 20.17
CA THR A 183 18.71 4.65 21.15
C THR A 183 18.90 3.46 22.05
N ASN A 184 18.47 3.64 23.31
CA ASN A 184 18.34 2.57 24.30
C ASN A 184 16.88 2.09 24.45
N ARG A 185 15.94 2.63 23.65
CA ARG A 185 14.54 2.21 23.73
C ARG A 185 14.39 0.72 23.40
N PRO A 186 13.46 0.03 24.05
CA PRO A 186 13.03 -1.29 23.64
C PRO A 186 12.65 -1.30 22.17
N ILE A 187 13.05 -2.35 21.44
CA ILE A 187 12.70 -2.53 20.03
C ILE A 187 11.72 -3.69 19.93
N LYS A 188 10.61 -3.43 19.25
CA LYS A 188 9.60 -4.42 18.91
C LYS A 188 9.63 -4.66 17.41
N ILE A 189 9.63 -5.92 17.00
CA ILE A 189 9.61 -6.32 15.59
C ILE A 189 8.23 -6.87 15.25
N ARG A 190 7.64 -6.39 14.16
CA ARG A 190 6.41 -6.94 13.61
C ARG A 190 6.69 -7.58 12.27
N CYS A 191 6.60 -8.91 12.19
CA CYS A 191 6.73 -9.65 10.95
C CYS A 191 5.52 -9.40 10.05
N HIS A 192 5.72 -9.50 8.72
CA HIS A 192 4.62 -9.36 7.78
C HIS A 192 3.62 -10.52 7.93
N PRO A 193 2.31 -10.27 8.14
CA PRO A 193 1.33 -11.34 8.43
C PRO A 193 1.15 -12.33 7.27
N GLY A 194 1.40 -11.92 6.04
CA GLY A 194 1.37 -12.79 4.84
C GLY A 194 2.69 -13.53 4.58
N ASP A 195 3.70 -13.41 5.44
CA ASP A 195 4.96 -14.15 5.31
C ASP A 195 4.87 -15.49 6.02
N LYS A 196 4.79 -16.57 5.24
CA LYS A 196 4.67 -17.93 5.76
C LYS A 196 5.91 -18.41 6.52
N THR A 197 7.06 -17.77 6.33
CA THR A 197 8.32 -18.09 7.00
C THR A 197 8.56 -17.28 8.27
N ALA A 198 7.71 -16.29 8.54
CA ALA A 198 7.86 -15.36 9.67
C ALA A 198 7.94 -16.05 11.04
N LEU A 199 7.15 -17.10 11.27
CA LEU A 199 7.19 -17.87 12.52
C LEU A 199 8.54 -18.58 12.71
N HIS A 200 9.19 -18.99 11.62
CA HIS A 200 10.46 -19.68 11.67
C HIS A 200 11.60 -18.73 12.05
N TYR A 201 11.70 -17.59 11.39
CA TYR A 201 12.78 -16.65 11.66
C TYR A 201 12.49 -15.69 12.82
N GLY A 202 11.25 -15.55 13.27
CA GLY A 202 10.87 -14.69 14.38
C GLY A 202 11.61 -15.03 15.69
N LYS A 203 11.66 -16.32 16.05
CA LYS A 203 12.42 -16.80 17.22
C LYS A 203 13.94 -16.60 17.07
N GLN A 204 14.46 -16.73 15.84
CA GLN A 204 15.86 -16.45 15.56
C GLN A 204 16.17 -14.98 15.78
N ILE A 205 15.31 -14.08 15.31
CA ILE A 205 15.43 -12.62 15.50
C ILE A 205 15.47 -12.27 16.99
N GLU A 206 14.54 -12.81 17.79
CA GLU A 206 14.50 -12.55 19.23
C GLU A 206 15.80 -12.94 19.91
N LYS A 207 16.31 -14.14 19.61
CA LYS A 207 17.54 -14.66 20.18
C LYS A 207 18.79 -13.90 19.73
N GLU A 208 18.87 -13.59 18.43
CA GLU A 208 20.06 -12.97 17.83
C GLU A 208 20.21 -11.50 18.24
N PHE A 209 19.09 -10.77 18.31
CA PHE A 209 19.13 -9.31 18.49
C PHE A 209 18.67 -8.83 19.87
N GLY A 210 18.20 -9.73 20.74
CA GLY A 210 17.66 -9.34 22.04
C GLY A 210 16.46 -8.38 21.92
N VAL A 211 15.62 -8.59 20.92
CA VAL A 211 14.42 -7.80 20.64
C VAL A 211 13.15 -8.62 20.87
N ARG A 212 12.00 -7.97 20.95
CA ARG A 212 10.71 -8.65 21.08
C ARG A 212 10.01 -8.74 19.74
N VAL A 213 9.54 -9.93 19.35
CA VAL A 213 8.73 -10.13 18.14
C VAL A 213 7.25 -10.21 18.50
N SER A 214 6.42 -9.38 17.83
CA SER A 214 4.97 -9.40 18.02
C SER A 214 4.33 -10.65 17.42
N ASP A 215 3.48 -11.32 18.19
CA ASP A 215 2.63 -12.40 17.69
C ASP A 215 1.49 -11.82 16.86
N THR A 216 1.69 -11.72 15.55
CA THR A 216 0.73 -11.12 14.60
C THR A 216 -0.57 -11.90 14.44
N THR A 217 -0.67 -13.08 15.05
CA THR A 217 -1.93 -13.85 15.11
C THR A 217 -2.86 -13.39 16.23
N LYS A 218 -2.33 -12.68 17.23
CA LYS A 218 -3.04 -12.23 18.43
C LYS A 218 -3.01 -10.72 18.64
N ILE A 219 -1.93 -10.08 18.18
CA ILE A 219 -1.65 -8.66 18.40
C ILE A 219 -1.91 -7.92 17.10
N THR A 220 -2.81 -6.95 17.10
CA THR A 220 -3.07 -6.09 15.93
C THR A 220 -1.95 -5.07 15.74
N LEU A 221 -1.90 -4.42 14.59
CA LEU A 221 -0.98 -3.30 14.40
C LEU A 221 -1.28 -2.14 15.35
N LEU A 222 -2.56 -1.87 15.60
CA LEU A 222 -2.98 -0.80 16.52
C LEU A 222 -2.52 -1.07 17.96
N ASP A 223 -2.50 -2.33 18.41
CA ASP A 223 -1.94 -2.69 19.72
C ASP A 223 -0.43 -2.43 19.76
N ASP A 224 0.30 -2.72 18.67
CA ASP A 224 1.73 -2.43 18.57
C ASP A 224 2.04 -0.93 18.50
N LEU A 225 1.09 -0.11 18.02
CA LEU A 225 1.23 1.35 17.99
C LEU A 225 0.97 2.02 19.36
N GLN A 226 0.35 1.32 20.30
CA GLN A 226 0.15 1.88 21.65
C GLN A 226 1.50 2.14 22.33
N ASN A 227 1.71 3.35 22.82
CA ASN A 227 2.97 3.78 23.41
C ASN A 227 4.20 3.63 22.47
N CYS A 228 3.99 3.59 21.16
CA CYS A 228 5.07 3.56 20.18
C CYS A 228 5.70 4.95 20.06
N TRP A 229 7.03 5.04 20.20
CA TRP A 229 7.79 6.26 20.01
C TRP A 229 7.95 6.65 18.55
N ALA A 230 8.33 5.67 17.73
CA ALA A 230 8.49 5.82 16.28
C ALA A 230 8.37 4.47 15.59
N MET A 231 7.90 4.47 14.34
CA MET A 231 7.89 3.28 13.50
C MET A 231 8.98 3.35 12.45
N ILE A 232 9.65 2.22 12.20
CA ILE A 232 10.63 2.06 11.11
C ILE A 232 10.07 1.06 10.10
N VAL A 233 10.13 1.42 8.84
CA VAL A 233 9.74 0.58 7.69
C VAL A 233 10.81 0.64 6.60
N LYS A 234 10.83 -0.32 5.69
CA LYS A 234 11.51 -0.13 4.41
C LYS A 234 10.67 0.84 3.57
N ASN A 235 9.50 0.41 3.10
CA ASN A 235 8.54 1.20 2.33
C ASN A 235 7.08 0.74 2.54
N SER A 236 6.78 0.06 3.65
CA SER A 236 5.51 -0.66 3.82
C SER A 236 4.33 0.18 4.27
N SER A 237 3.12 -0.25 3.90
CA SER A 237 1.84 0.41 4.19
C SER A 237 1.48 0.62 5.67
N PRO A 238 1.96 -0.17 6.67
CA PRO A 238 1.79 0.17 8.09
C PRO A 238 2.21 1.58 8.48
N SER A 239 3.13 2.20 7.72
CA SER A 239 3.54 3.61 7.90
C SER A 239 2.37 4.60 7.82
N VAL A 240 1.37 4.32 6.98
CA VAL A 240 0.16 5.15 6.89
C VAL A 240 -0.63 5.09 8.19
N ALA A 241 -0.81 3.89 8.76
CA ALA A 241 -1.49 3.72 10.04
C ALA A 241 -0.73 4.41 11.19
N ALA A 242 0.60 4.33 11.21
CA ALA A 242 1.42 5.02 12.19
C ALA A 242 1.24 6.53 12.13
N LEU A 243 1.34 7.12 10.94
CA LEU A 243 1.12 8.56 10.75
C LEU A 243 -0.29 8.99 11.16
N MET A 244 -1.33 8.23 10.82
CA MET A 244 -2.71 8.55 11.22
C MET A 244 -2.89 8.49 12.73
N ASN A 245 -2.17 7.60 13.43
CA ASN A 245 -2.19 7.47 14.88
C ASN A 245 -1.18 8.39 15.60
N GLY A 246 -0.60 9.36 14.91
CA GLY A 246 0.30 10.34 15.51
C GLY A 246 1.70 9.81 15.82
N ILE A 247 2.12 8.72 15.21
CA ILE A 247 3.45 8.14 15.39
C ILE A 247 4.36 8.59 14.23
N PRO A 248 5.51 9.23 14.50
CA PRO A 248 6.48 9.57 13.45
C PRO A 248 7.09 8.30 12.85
N ILE A 249 7.39 8.37 11.56
CA ILE A 249 7.95 7.23 10.84
C ILE A 249 9.35 7.49 10.32
N PHE A 250 10.12 6.42 10.19
CA PHE A 250 11.37 6.35 9.46
C PHE A 250 11.21 5.38 8.30
N ALA A 251 11.64 5.78 7.09
CA ALA A 251 11.64 4.92 5.92
C ALA A 251 13.05 4.81 5.34
N THR A 252 13.53 3.58 5.13
CA THR A 252 14.86 3.35 4.50
C THR A 252 14.80 3.32 2.98
N ASP A 253 13.59 3.27 2.42
CA ASP A 253 13.30 3.40 0.99
C ASP A 253 12.09 4.35 0.84
N PRO A 254 12.31 5.67 1.10
CA PRO A 254 11.23 6.66 1.15
C PRO A 254 10.57 6.89 -0.21
N ASP A 255 11.30 6.76 -1.31
CA ASP A 255 10.81 7.03 -2.66
C ASP A 255 9.69 6.06 -3.06
N ASP A 256 9.76 4.80 -2.63
CA ASP A 256 8.70 3.80 -2.86
C ASP A 256 7.70 3.66 -1.69
N CYS A 257 7.83 4.49 -0.67
CA CYS A 257 6.92 4.52 0.47
C CYS A 257 5.78 5.52 0.26
N GLN A 258 4.51 5.09 0.43
CA GLN A 258 3.36 6.00 0.32
C GLN A 258 3.39 7.14 1.36
N ALA A 259 4.03 6.89 2.50
CA ALA A 259 4.26 7.86 3.55
C ALA A 259 5.64 8.55 3.45
N GLY A 260 6.38 8.28 2.37
CA GLY A 260 7.75 8.76 2.15
C GLY A 260 7.92 10.28 2.26
N PRO A 261 7.00 11.11 1.70
CA PRO A 261 7.10 12.56 1.84
C PRO A 261 7.11 13.08 3.29
N LEU A 262 6.66 12.27 4.25
CA LEU A 262 6.62 12.60 5.68
C LEU A 262 7.61 11.80 6.52
N ALA A 263 8.39 10.92 5.89
CA ALA A 263 9.28 10.03 6.58
C ALA A 263 10.60 10.72 6.99
N ASN A 264 11.06 10.43 8.19
CA ASN A 264 12.45 10.64 8.55
C ASN A 264 13.31 9.61 7.81
N ILE A 265 14.44 10.01 7.27
CA ILE A 265 15.35 9.13 6.50
C ILE A 265 16.63 8.80 7.25
N ASP A 266 16.98 9.57 8.25
CA ASP A 266 18.19 9.41 9.05
C ASP A 266 17.89 8.76 10.41
N LEU A 267 18.20 7.47 10.54
CA LEU A 267 17.99 6.69 11.77
C LEU A 267 18.81 7.20 12.96
N THR A 268 19.84 8.02 12.75
CA THR A 268 20.62 8.63 13.85
C THR A 268 19.77 9.62 14.65
N GLN A 269 18.70 10.13 14.03
CA GLN A 269 17.76 11.10 14.65
C GLN A 269 16.56 10.42 15.34
N ILE A 270 16.66 9.14 15.67
CA ILE A 270 15.54 8.36 16.23
C ILE A 270 14.98 8.94 17.53
N GLU A 271 15.79 9.62 18.34
CA GLU A 271 15.33 10.25 19.59
C GLU A 271 14.71 11.65 19.36
N THR A 272 14.94 12.23 18.19
CA THR A 272 14.43 13.57 17.81
C THR A 272 13.72 13.54 16.46
N PRO A 273 12.72 12.65 16.24
CA PRO A 273 12.08 12.51 14.96
C PRO A 273 11.31 13.79 14.56
N GLN A 274 11.42 14.19 13.31
CA GLN A 274 10.60 15.24 12.74
C GLN A 274 9.13 14.81 12.69
N ARG A 275 8.23 15.78 12.86
CA ARG A 275 6.77 15.59 12.87
C ARG A 275 6.11 16.60 11.93
N PRO A 276 6.25 16.41 10.59
CA PRO A 276 5.71 17.36 9.61
C PRO A 276 4.17 17.36 9.59
N ASP A 277 3.57 18.43 9.06
CA ASP A 277 2.12 18.44 8.83
C ASP A 277 1.72 17.33 7.83
N ARG A 278 0.66 16.62 8.16
CA ARG A 278 0.18 15.44 7.42
C ARG A 278 -1.09 15.69 6.60
N LYS A 279 -1.66 16.88 6.68
CA LYS A 279 -3.00 17.15 6.11
C LYS A 279 -3.01 17.01 4.60
N GLU A 280 -2.17 17.76 3.90
CA GLU A 280 -2.14 17.72 2.44
C GLU A 280 -1.77 16.33 1.89
N TRP A 281 -0.79 15.67 2.52
CA TRP A 281 -0.45 14.30 2.18
C TRP A 281 -1.65 13.36 2.32
N LEU A 282 -2.42 13.48 3.40
CA LEU A 282 -3.60 12.66 3.65
C LEU A 282 -4.71 12.94 2.64
N TRP A 283 -4.93 14.19 2.27
CA TRP A 283 -5.89 14.56 1.23
C TRP A 283 -5.55 13.91 -0.11
N LYS A 284 -4.28 13.98 -0.51
CA LYS A 284 -3.76 13.33 -1.72
C LYS A 284 -3.88 11.81 -1.65
N LEU A 285 -3.56 11.21 -0.51
CA LEU A 285 -3.71 9.76 -0.34
C LEU A 285 -5.19 9.33 -0.47
N CYS A 286 -6.12 10.09 0.10
CA CYS A 286 -7.54 9.80 0.01
C CYS A 286 -8.11 9.88 -1.42
N ALA A 287 -7.56 10.75 -2.26
CA ALA A 287 -8.01 10.91 -3.64
C ALA A 287 -7.73 9.69 -4.53
N SER A 288 -6.81 8.81 -4.13
CA SER A 288 -6.54 7.55 -4.83
C SER A 288 -7.41 6.37 -4.37
N HIS A 289 -8.30 6.56 -3.37
CA HIS A 289 -9.10 5.50 -2.77
C HIS A 289 -10.60 5.67 -3.05
N TRP A 290 -11.24 4.59 -3.52
CA TRP A 290 -12.63 4.59 -3.98
C TRP A 290 -13.39 3.37 -3.46
N SER A 291 -14.64 3.57 -3.09
CA SER A 291 -15.56 2.49 -2.70
C SER A 291 -16.15 1.79 -3.94
N ILE A 292 -16.70 0.59 -3.74
CA ILE A 292 -17.37 -0.16 -4.82
C ILE A 292 -18.53 0.65 -5.44
N ASP A 293 -19.28 1.41 -4.65
CA ASP A 293 -20.38 2.23 -5.16
C ASP A 293 -19.84 3.36 -6.07
N GLU A 294 -18.72 3.97 -5.70
CA GLU A 294 -18.07 5.01 -6.48
C GLU A 294 -17.41 4.46 -7.76
N LEU A 295 -17.02 3.19 -7.75
CA LEU A 295 -16.64 2.49 -8.97
C LEU A 295 -17.85 2.37 -9.89
N LYS A 296 -18.95 1.75 -9.42
CA LYS A 296 -20.14 1.44 -10.20
C LYS A 296 -20.81 2.68 -10.81
N ASN A 297 -20.88 3.78 -10.05
CA ASN A 297 -21.53 5.01 -10.51
C ASN A 297 -20.63 5.90 -11.37
N GLY A 298 -19.37 5.50 -11.60
CA GLY A 298 -18.40 6.18 -12.44
C GLY A 298 -17.69 7.38 -11.79
N THR A 299 -17.87 7.63 -10.50
CA THR A 299 -17.18 8.74 -9.81
C THR A 299 -15.67 8.56 -9.84
N CYS A 300 -15.17 7.36 -9.59
CA CYS A 300 -13.75 7.02 -9.70
C CYS A 300 -13.21 7.31 -11.13
N TRP A 301 -13.90 6.80 -12.16
CA TRP A 301 -13.45 6.99 -13.53
C TRP A 301 -13.51 8.45 -14.00
N ARG A 302 -14.56 9.19 -13.64
CA ARG A 302 -14.64 10.65 -13.93
C ARG A 302 -13.50 11.44 -13.27
N HIS A 303 -13.00 10.99 -12.12
CA HIS A 303 -11.82 11.57 -11.50
C HIS A 303 -10.56 11.18 -12.29
N MET A 304 -10.29 9.89 -12.45
CA MET A 304 -9.06 9.38 -13.05
C MET A 304 -8.83 9.84 -14.50
N ARG A 305 -9.89 9.87 -15.33
CA ARG A 305 -9.78 10.24 -16.77
C ARG A 305 -9.38 11.69 -17.05
N LYS A 306 -9.26 12.53 -16.02
CA LYS A 306 -8.76 13.91 -16.14
C LYS A 306 -7.24 13.96 -16.27
N TYR A 307 -6.59 12.92 -15.81
CA TYR A 307 -5.14 12.77 -15.77
C TYR A 307 -4.66 11.85 -16.91
#